data_3dd5dcaf7579e753bb514d6eb172f162
#
_entry.id   3dd5dcaf7579e753bb514d6eb172f162
#
_cell.length_a   1.000
_cell.length_b   1.000
_cell.length_c   1.000
_cell.angle_alpha   90.00
_cell.angle_beta   90.00
_cell.angle_gamma   90.00
#
_symmetry.space_group_name_H-M   'P 1'
#
loop_
_entity.id
_entity.type
_entity.pdbx_description
1 polymer ?
#
loop_
_entity_poly.entity_id
_entity_poly.type
_entity_poly.pdbx_seq_one_letter_code
_entity_poly.pdbx_strand_id
1 'polypeptide(L)'
;MKKLLSKILFVGTAGLALAACGATTTDSSSDSASTASSTAATANVLKTIEENKQLRIGVEGTYPPFSYHDTETGDLVGFEVEIAEVIAEDLGVEPVFVETKWDSLIAGLDVNKYDIVINNVGVTEERQAVYDFTDAYFESYGQLAVSADSDIQTLDDYSGKKSAQSTTSNYAQNARDLGAEIVPVDGFNQAVELITSGRADGTINDYITFLTYFEEYPDSTLRLIDEKLPTNDKVGIILQKENTDFQTKLNEIIAARTEDGTFKAIFEKYLGEDISVGA
;
A
#
# COMPACT_ATOMS: atom_id res chain seq x y z
N MET A 1 -16.63 -36.14 -40.41
CA MET A 1 -15.93 -36.38 -41.69
C MET A 1 -14.53 -35.85 -41.62
N LYS A 2 -13.55 -36.79 -41.76
CA LYS A 2 -12.17 -36.69 -42.29
C LYS A 2 -11.29 -35.51 -41.77
N LYS A 3 -10.34 -35.73 -40.82
CA LYS A 3 -8.91 -36.12 -40.96
C LYS A 3 -8.16 -35.29 -42.00
N LEU A 4 -7.07 -34.56 -41.56
CA LEU A 4 -5.74 -34.77 -42.13
C LEU A 4 -4.66 -34.31 -41.13
N LEU A 5 -3.77 -35.26 -40.80
CA LEU A 5 -2.47 -35.07 -40.19
C LEU A 5 -1.47 -34.58 -41.25
N SER A 6 -0.48 -33.79 -40.88
CA SER A 6 0.82 -33.80 -41.57
C SER A 6 1.96 -33.62 -40.56
N LYS A 7 2.74 -34.68 -40.42
CA LYS A 7 4.08 -34.75 -39.80
C LYS A 7 5.09 -34.36 -40.82
N ILE A 8 6.08 -33.51 -40.49
CA ILE A 8 7.35 -33.46 -41.19
C ILE A 8 8.48 -33.55 -40.15
N LEU A 9 9.21 -34.63 -40.32
CA LEU A 9 10.44 -35.00 -39.62
C LEU A 9 11.61 -34.54 -40.53
N PHE A 10 12.63 -33.87 -39.98
CA PHE A 10 13.94 -33.75 -40.62
C PHE A 10 15.05 -34.02 -39.64
N VAL A 11 15.85 -35.02 -40.00
CA VAL A 11 17.05 -35.55 -39.33
C VAL A 11 18.28 -35.09 -40.11
N GLY A 12 19.39 -34.91 -39.42
CA GLY A 12 20.74 -34.89 -39.98
C GLY A 12 21.52 -33.64 -39.63
N THR A 13 22.79 -33.59 -39.29
CA THR A 13 23.85 -34.61 -39.11
C THR A 13 25.00 -33.92 -38.39
N ALA A 14 25.78 -34.72 -37.68
CA ALA A 14 26.99 -34.39 -36.92
C ALA A 14 28.15 -33.84 -37.75
N GLY A 15 29.03 -33.07 -37.09
CA GLY A 15 30.35 -32.70 -37.61
C GLY A 15 31.31 -32.41 -36.48
N LEU A 16 32.09 -33.42 -36.06
CA LEU A 16 33.29 -33.26 -35.22
C LEU A 16 34.47 -32.75 -36.06
N ALA A 17 35.24 -31.84 -35.48
CA ALA A 17 36.64 -31.63 -35.87
C ALA A 17 37.47 -31.26 -34.65
N LEU A 18 38.35 -32.18 -34.21
CA LEU A 18 39.51 -31.96 -33.33
C LEU A 18 40.72 -31.48 -34.11
N ALA A 19 41.49 -30.53 -33.54
CA ALA A 19 42.96 -30.41 -33.69
C ALA A 19 43.42 -29.39 -32.66
N ALA A 20 44.11 -29.64 -31.60
CA ALA A 20 45.50 -30.13 -31.36
C ALA A 20 46.46 -28.95 -31.16
N CYS A 21 46.94 -28.87 -29.88
CA CYS A 21 48.28 -28.52 -29.36
C CYS A 21 49.06 -27.31 -29.84
N GLY A 22 49.50 -26.54 -28.83
CA GLY A 22 50.66 -25.64 -28.91
C GLY A 22 50.95 -25.02 -27.55
N ALA A 23 51.82 -25.63 -26.74
CA ALA A 23 52.35 -25.06 -25.51
C ALA A 23 53.54 -24.16 -25.82
N THR A 24 53.62 -22.98 -25.15
CA THR A 24 54.88 -22.39 -24.65
C THR A 24 54.64 -21.26 -23.69
N THR A 25 55.07 -21.49 -22.48
CA THR A 25 55.77 -20.69 -21.41
C THR A 25 55.60 -19.19 -21.31
N THR A 26 55.21 -18.82 -20.06
CA THR A 26 55.69 -17.74 -19.17
C THR A 26 55.64 -16.29 -19.67
N ASP A 27 54.76 -15.48 -19.10
CA ASP A 27 55.27 -14.41 -18.22
C ASP A 27 54.16 -13.94 -17.22
N SER A 28 54.61 -13.66 -15.98
CA SER A 28 53.77 -13.21 -14.88
C SER A 28 53.52 -11.71 -15.02
N SER A 29 52.28 -11.29 -15.17
CA SER A 29 51.86 -9.95 -14.81
C SER A 29 50.50 -10.05 -14.12
N SER A 30 50.55 -9.76 -12.83
CA SER A 30 49.41 -9.59 -11.95
C SER A 30 48.58 -8.40 -12.44
N ASP A 31 47.50 -8.69 -13.14
CA ASP A 31 46.44 -7.71 -13.38
C ASP A 31 45.36 -7.93 -12.32
N SER A 32 45.34 -7.00 -11.38
CA SER A 32 44.29 -6.89 -10.38
C SER A 32 42.98 -6.62 -11.13
N ALA A 33 42.15 -7.65 -11.26
CA ALA A 33 40.76 -7.49 -11.63
C ALA A 33 40.11 -6.64 -10.52
N SER A 34 40.07 -5.33 -10.73
CA SER A 34 39.19 -4.42 -10.01
C SER A 34 37.76 -4.89 -10.26
N THR A 35 37.22 -5.57 -9.27
CA THR A 35 35.78 -5.83 -9.17
C THR A 35 35.16 -4.42 -9.00
N ALA A 36 34.78 -3.83 -10.10
CA ALA A 36 33.89 -2.67 -10.10
C ALA A 36 32.57 -3.17 -9.49
N SER A 37 32.44 -3.03 -8.18
CA SER A 37 31.17 -3.01 -7.51
C SER A 37 30.41 -1.85 -8.14
N SER A 38 29.53 -2.14 -9.08
CA SER A 38 28.55 -1.17 -9.59
C SER A 38 27.57 -0.94 -8.43
N THR A 39 27.92 -0.06 -7.52
CA THR A 39 26.92 0.70 -6.78
C THR A 39 26.20 1.52 -7.87
N ALA A 40 25.07 1.00 -8.32
CA ALA A 40 24.08 1.82 -8.97
C ALA A 40 23.82 2.96 -7.98
N ALA A 41 24.24 4.17 -8.32
CA ALA A 41 23.89 5.33 -7.55
C ALA A 41 22.36 5.33 -7.48
N THR A 42 21.82 5.17 -6.28
CA THR A 42 20.39 5.28 -6.04
C THR A 42 20.00 6.63 -6.62
N ALA A 43 19.17 6.63 -7.68
CA ALA A 43 18.78 7.89 -8.31
C ALA A 43 18.12 8.72 -7.20
N ASN A 44 18.58 9.96 -6.99
CA ASN A 44 17.97 10.84 -6.00
C ASN A 44 16.53 11.13 -6.44
N VAL A 45 15.59 10.44 -5.79
CA VAL A 45 14.16 10.47 -6.15
C VAL A 45 13.62 11.88 -6.08
N LEU A 46 13.99 12.66 -5.04
CA LEU A 46 13.57 14.06 -4.91
C LEU A 46 13.99 14.89 -6.13
N LYS A 47 15.25 14.76 -6.55
CA LYS A 47 15.74 15.46 -7.75
C LYS A 47 15.00 15.04 -9.02
N THR A 48 14.69 13.77 -9.15
CA THR A 48 13.91 13.27 -10.29
C THR A 48 12.50 13.84 -10.31
N ILE A 49 11.83 13.95 -9.16
CA ILE A 49 10.53 14.59 -8.99
C ILE A 49 10.60 16.06 -9.40
N GLU A 50 11.61 16.79 -8.90
CA GLU A 50 11.82 18.22 -9.20
C GLU A 50 12.11 18.48 -10.68
N GLU A 51 12.91 17.60 -11.33
CA GLU A 51 13.24 17.69 -12.76
C GLU A 51 12.02 17.38 -13.65
N ASN A 52 11.25 16.36 -13.31
CA ASN A 52 10.06 15.94 -14.04
C ASN A 52 8.84 16.82 -13.76
N LYS A 53 8.89 17.63 -12.71
CA LYS A 53 7.76 18.46 -12.22
C LYS A 53 6.51 17.62 -11.90
N GLN A 54 6.69 16.38 -11.44
CA GLN A 54 5.60 15.47 -11.09
C GLN A 54 5.95 14.65 -9.86
N LEU A 55 4.98 14.52 -8.95
CA LEU A 55 4.98 13.56 -7.85
C LEU A 55 3.97 12.46 -8.16
N ARG A 56 4.44 11.22 -8.35
CA ARG A 56 3.57 10.07 -8.58
C ARG A 56 3.14 9.48 -7.23
N ILE A 57 1.86 9.29 -7.03
CA ILE A 57 1.25 8.97 -5.75
C ILE A 57 0.38 7.73 -5.90
N GLY A 58 0.70 6.67 -5.18
CA GLY A 58 -0.12 5.45 -5.12
C GLY A 58 -1.27 5.60 -4.15
N VAL A 59 -2.49 5.33 -4.61
CA VAL A 59 -3.73 5.33 -3.83
C VAL A 59 -4.63 4.17 -4.26
N GLU A 60 -5.68 3.83 -3.50
CA GLU A 60 -6.68 2.85 -3.96
C GLU A 60 -7.75 3.45 -4.85
N GLY A 61 -8.23 4.67 -4.58
CA GLY A 61 -9.34 5.29 -5.28
C GLY A 61 -10.72 4.68 -4.98
N THR A 62 -10.79 3.72 -4.04
CA THR A 62 -12.03 3.01 -3.65
C THR A 62 -12.17 2.89 -2.13
N TYR A 63 -11.48 3.75 -1.39
CA TYR A 63 -11.35 3.66 0.07
C TYR A 63 -11.73 4.99 0.76
N PRO A 64 -13.05 5.30 0.89
CA PRO A 64 -13.50 6.48 1.61
C PRO A 64 -13.23 6.35 3.13
N PRO A 65 -12.88 7.47 3.82
CA PRO A 65 -12.77 8.84 3.31
C PRO A 65 -11.35 9.21 2.85
N PHE A 66 -10.42 8.26 2.72
CA PHE A 66 -9.00 8.44 2.41
C PHE A 66 -8.75 8.81 0.94
N SER A 67 -9.16 7.93 0.03
CA SER A 67 -9.06 8.13 -1.42
C SER A 67 -10.21 7.40 -2.13
N TYR A 68 -11.10 8.12 -2.79
CA TYR A 68 -12.26 7.55 -3.45
C TYR A 68 -12.77 8.48 -4.55
N HIS A 69 -13.63 7.93 -5.43
CA HIS A 69 -14.30 8.74 -6.43
C HIS A 69 -15.61 9.29 -5.90
N ASP A 70 -15.75 10.62 -5.96
CA ASP A 70 -17.02 11.29 -5.67
C ASP A 70 -18.12 10.79 -6.61
N THR A 71 -19.27 10.42 -6.06
CA THR A 71 -20.34 9.76 -6.83
C THR A 71 -21.08 10.70 -7.78
N GLU A 72 -21.00 12.03 -7.58
CA GLU A 72 -21.66 13.03 -8.39
C GLU A 72 -20.76 13.52 -9.52
N THR A 73 -19.48 13.79 -9.22
CA THR A 73 -18.53 14.36 -10.17
C THR A 73 -17.65 13.31 -10.86
N GLY A 74 -17.41 12.19 -10.19
CA GLY A 74 -16.47 11.16 -10.63
C GLY A 74 -15.00 11.53 -10.35
N ASP A 75 -14.73 12.65 -9.70
CA ASP A 75 -13.37 13.06 -9.36
C ASP A 75 -12.80 12.23 -8.23
N LEU A 76 -11.47 12.01 -8.25
CA LEU A 76 -10.76 11.40 -7.14
C LEU A 76 -10.67 12.41 -5.98
N VAL A 77 -11.20 12.05 -4.83
CA VAL A 77 -11.30 12.89 -3.65
C VAL A 77 -10.93 12.09 -2.39
N GLY A 78 -10.83 12.77 -1.25
CA GLY A 78 -10.55 12.20 0.06
C GLY A 78 -9.52 13.04 0.80
N PHE A 79 -9.46 12.90 2.13
CA PHE A 79 -8.55 13.75 2.89
C PHE A 79 -7.07 13.44 2.59
N GLU A 80 -6.70 12.21 2.26
CA GLU A 80 -5.35 11.88 1.87
C GLU A 80 -5.02 12.31 0.43
N VAL A 81 -6.01 12.42 -0.43
CA VAL A 81 -5.85 13.03 -1.75
C VAL A 81 -5.52 14.51 -1.60
N GLU A 82 -6.28 15.26 -0.77
CA GLU A 82 -5.99 16.69 -0.52
C GLU A 82 -4.65 16.90 0.19
N ILE A 83 -4.27 16.04 1.15
CA ILE A 83 -2.94 16.09 1.79
C ILE A 83 -1.84 15.89 0.74
N ALA A 84 -2.01 14.94 -0.17
CA ALA A 84 -1.03 14.67 -1.23
C ALA A 84 -0.93 15.84 -2.23
N GLU A 85 -2.03 16.52 -2.54
CA GLU A 85 -2.06 17.75 -3.36
C GLU A 85 -1.29 18.89 -2.68
N VAL A 86 -1.50 19.11 -1.37
CA VAL A 86 -0.74 20.09 -0.57
C VAL A 86 0.75 19.77 -0.58
N ILE A 87 1.13 18.50 -0.42
CA ILE A 87 2.53 18.08 -0.48
C ILE A 87 3.14 18.37 -1.87
N ALA A 88 2.42 18.06 -2.94
CA ALA A 88 2.88 18.33 -4.30
C ALA A 88 3.03 19.84 -4.57
N GLU A 89 2.10 20.67 -4.08
CA GLU A 89 2.18 22.12 -4.15
C GLU A 89 3.42 22.66 -3.44
N ASP A 90 3.71 22.19 -2.24
CA ASP A 90 4.89 22.57 -1.46
C ASP A 90 6.23 22.13 -2.10
N LEU A 91 6.20 21.04 -2.85
CA LEU A 91 7.33 20.59 -3.68
C LEU A 91 7.43 21.37 -5.00
N GLY A 92 6.41 22.15 -5.38
CA GLY A 92 6.35 22.90 -6.63
C GLY A 92 6.22 21.99 -7.87
N VAL A 93 5.45 20.91 -7.75
CA VAL A 93 5.24 19.88 -8.77
C VAL A 93 3.76 19.50 -8.90
N GLU A 94 3.38 18.84 -9.99
CA GLU A 94 2.03 18.35 -10.21
C GLU A 94 1.82 16.98 -9.54
N PRO A 95 0.73 16.73 -8.81
CA PRO A 95 0.38 15.41 -8.31
C PRO A 95 -0.11 14.51 -9.44
N VAL A 96 0.35 13.27 -9.48
CA VAL A 96 -0.10 12.25 -10.43
C VAL A 96 -0.55 11.01 -9.65
N PHE A 97 -1.84 10.86 -9.47
CA PHE A 97 -2.42 9.73 -8.75
C PHE A 97 -2.45 8.47 -9.61
N VAL A 98 -2.03 7.35 -9.02
CA VAL A 98 -1.99 6.04 -9.66
C VAL A 98 -2.78 5.04 -8.83
N GLU A 99 -3.99 4.77 -9.26
CA GLU A 99 -4.89 3.86 -8.57
C GLU A 99 -4.42 2.40 -8.68
N THR A 100 -4.41 1.73 -7.54
CA THR A 100 -3.91 0.35 -7.42
C THR A 100 -4.59 -0.34 -6.24
N LYS A 101 -5.08 -1.56 -6.43
CA LYS A 101 -5.64 -2.37 -5.34
C LYS A 101 -4.64 -2.55 -4.21
N TRP A 102 -5.11 -2.57 -2.96
CA TRP A 102 -4.27 -2.66 -1.77
C TRP A 102 -3.19 -3.76 -1.86
N ASP A 103 -3.56 -4.99 -2.23
CA ASP A 103 -2.62 -6.12 -2.27
C ASP A 103 -1.42 -5.93 -3.21
N SER A 104 -1.45 -4.91 -4.09
CA SER A 104 -0.37 -4.55 -4.99
C SER A 104 0.14 -3.13 -4.75
N LEU A 105 -0.48 -2.37 -3.83
CA LEU A 105 -0.22 -0.95 -3.67
C LEU A 105 1.18 -0.69 -3.14
N ILE A 106 1.56 -1.26 -2.01
CA ILE A 106 2.89 -1.04 -1.43
C ILE A 106 3.99 -1.61 -2.34
N ALA A 107 3.79 -2.81 -2.89
CA ALA A 107 4.74 -3.44 -3.82
C ALA A 107 4.96 -2.66 -5.14
N GLY A 108 4.07 -1.73 -5.48
CA GLY A 108 4.24 -0.83 -6.61
C GLY A 108 5.44 0.12 -6.45
N LEU A 109 5.87 0.40 -5.22
CA LEU A 109 7.10 1.14 -4.93
C LEU A 109 8.34 0.40 -5.45
N ASP A 110 8.41 -0.93 -5.28
CA ASP A 110 9.57 -1.74 -5.65
C ASP A 110 9.86 -1.70 -7.15
N VAL A 111 8.83 -1.45 -7.96
CA VAL A 111 8.92 -1.36 -9.42
C VAL A 111 8.84 0.08 -9.93
N ASN A 112 8.99 1.08 -9.05
CA ASN A 112 8.93 2.51 -9.38
C ASN A 112 7.63 2.92 -10.10
N LYS A 113 6.50 2.31 -9.75
CA LYS A 113 5.20 2.67 -10.29
C LYS A 113 4.78 4.07 -9.86
N TYR A 114 5.14 4.45 -8.64
CA TYR A 114 4.97 5.77 -8.03
C TYR A 114 6.12 6.05 -7.05
N ASP A 115 6.20 7.27 -6.56
CA ASP A 115 7.28 7.76 -5.71
C ASP A 115 6.95 7.61 -4.22
N ILE A 116 5.65 7.73 -3.89
CA ILE A 116 5.11 7.54 -2.54
C ILE A 116 3.78 6.77 -2.60
N VAL A 117 3.38 6.19 -1.47
CA VAL A 117 2.01 5.74 -1.24
C VAL A 117 1.45 6.49 -0.03
N ILE A 118 0.24 7.03 -0.20
CA ILE A 118 -0.57 7.64 0.85
C ILE A 118 -1.97 7.04 0.76
N ASN A 119 -2.31 6.13 1.69
CA ASN A 119 -3.55 5.34 1.65
C ASN A 119 -3.78 4.63 2.98
N ASN A 120 -3.88 5.39 4.08
CA ASN A 120 -4.02 4.86 5.43
C ASN A 120 -2.97 3.76 5.74
N VAL A 121 -1.70 4.05 5.43
CA VAL A 121 -0.63 3.06 5.60
C VAL A 121 -0.11 3.10 7.03
N GLY A 122 -0.58 2.15 7.84
CA GLY A 122 -0.09 1.97 9.21
C GLY A 122 1.41 1.69 9.24
N VAL A 123 2.11 2.37 10.14
CA VAL A 123 3.56 2.18 10.39
C VAL A 123 3.75 0.90 11.19
N THR A 124 4.27 -0.17 10.57
CA THR A 124 4.59 -1.44 11.23
C THR A 124 6.07 -1.75 11.17
N GLU A 125 6.60 -2.51 12.15
CA GLU A 125 8.01 -2.94 12.13
C GLU A 125 8.35 -3.73 10.86
N GLU A 126 7.44 -4.58 10.40
CA GLU A 126 7.61 -5.36 9.17
C GLU A 126 7.78 -4.45 7.94
N ARG A 127 6.91 -3.44 7.80
CA ARG A 127 7.00 -2.47 6.71
C ARG A 127 8.22 -1.58 6.83
N GLN A 128 8.57 -1.12 8.03
CA GLN A 128 9.77 -0.32 8.29
C GLN A 128 11.07 -1.09 8.02
N ALA A 129 11.08 -2.42 8.08
CA ALA A 129 12.24 -3.22 7.70
C ALA A 129 12.57 -3.10 6.19
N VAL A 130 11.56 -2.87 5.35
CA VAL A 130 11.66 -2.88 3.88
C VAL A 130 11.57 -1.47 3.28
N TYR A 131 10.77 -0.59 3.84
CA TYR A 131 10.46 0.76 3.35
C TYR A 131 10.81 1.84 4.37
N ASP A 132 10.94 3.08 3.90
CA ASP A 132 11.00 4.25 4.77
C ASP A 132 9.59 4.84 4.94
N PHE A 133 9.36 5.49 6.07
CA PHE A 133 8.12 6.17 6.40
C PHE A 133 8.44 7.61 6.76
N THR A 134 7.53 8.51 6.46
CA THR A 134 7.53 9.84 7.07
C THR A 134 7.20 9.74 8.56
N ASP A 135 7.33 10.86 9.26
CA ASP A 135 6.66 11.04 10.52
C ASP A 135 5.15 10.83 10.33
N ALA A 136 4.50 10.32 11.36
CA ALA A 136 3.06 10.12 11.30
C ALA A 136 2.32 11.46 11.20
N TYR A 137 1.32 11.56 10.35
CA TYR A 137 0.51 12.78 10.19
C TYR A 137 -0.86 12.66 10.85
N PHE A 138 -1.34 11.43 11.12
CA PHE A 138 -2.48 11.20 12.01
C PHE A 138 -2.35 9.86 12.74
N GLU A 139 -3.25 9.65 13.71
CA GLU A 139 -3.38 8.41 14.47
C GLU A 139 -4.79 7.85 14.34
N SER A 140 -4.89 6.51 14.23
CA SER A 140 -6.15 5.78 14.16
C SER A 140 -6.00 4.40 14.80
N TYR A 141 -7.08 3.61 14.83
CA TYR A 141 -7.06 2.26 15.37
C TYR A 141 -7.96 1.32 14.56
N GLY A 142 -7.63 0.03 14.62
CA GLY A 142 -8.46 -1.01 14.01
C GLY A 142 -9.64 -1.38 14.90
N GLN A 143 -10.76 -1.74 14.27
CA GLN A 143 -11.95 -2.26 14.94
C GLN A 143 -12.56 -3.40 14.13
N LEU A 144 -13.26 -4.31 14.81
CA LEU A 144 -13.96 -5.42 14.17
C LEU A 144 -15.43 -5.04 13.92
N ALA A 145 -15.87 -5.15 12.68
CA ALA A 145 -17.27 -5.07 12.29
C ALA A 145 -17.81 -6.46 11.97
N VAL A 146 -19.04 -6.72 12.42
CA VAL A 146 -19.78 -7.97 12.23
C VAL A 146 -21.21 -7.67 11.83
N SER A 147 -21.97 -8.69 11.39
CA SER A 147 -23.43 -8.51 11.23
C SER A 147 -24.11 -8.14 12.54
N ALA A 148 -25.14 -7.30 12.48
CA ALA A 148 -25.87 -6.83 13.66
C ALA A 148 -26.52 -7.97 14.47
N ASP A 149 -26.87 -9.06 13.81
CA ASP A 149 -27.45 -10.28 14.39
C ASP A 149 -26.39 -11.36 14.74
N SER A 150 -25.10 -11.04 14.60
CA SER A 150 -23.99 -11.96 14.91
C SER A 150 -23.94 -12.29 16.40
N ASP A 151 -23.52 -13.52 16.73
CA ASP A 151 -23.23 -13.97 18.09
C ASP A 151 -21.87 -13.49 18.64
N ILE A 152 -21.02 -12.91 17.78
CA ILE A 152 -19.71 -12.37 18.16
C ILE A 152 -19.90 -11.10 18.99
N GLN A 153 -19.46 -11.10 20.24
CA GLN A 153 -19.58 -9.96 21.17
C GLN A 153 -18.22 -9.37 21.55
N THR A 154 -17.15 -10.17 21.48
CA THR A 154 -15.79 -9.81 21.85
C THR A 154 -14.82 -10.21 20.76
N LEU A 155 -13.58 -9.71 20.82
CA LEU A 155 -12.51 -10.13 19.90
C LEU A 155 -12.19 -11.62 20.06
N ASP A 156 -12.30 -12.18 21.28
CA ASP A 156 -12.05 -13.60 21.53
C ASP A 156 -13.06 -14.53 20.80
N ASP A 157 -14.30 -14.07 20.59
CA ASP A 157 -15.32 -14.82 19.83
C ASP A 157 -14.98 -14.92 18.32
N TYR A 158 -14.00 -14.17 17.85
CA TYR A 158 -13.62 -14.15 16.44
C TYR A 158 -12.75 -15.34 16.02
N SER A 159 -12.26 -16.12 16.98
CA SER A 159 -11.49 -17.34 16.70
C SER A 159 -12.31 -18.37 15.93
N GLY A 160 -11.75 -18.88 14.82
CA GLY A 160 -12.40 -19.83 13.91
C GLY A 160 -13.49 -19.23 13.01
N LYS A 161 -13.72 -17.92 13.06
CA LYS A 161 -14.67 -17.21 12.20
C LYS A 161 -14.00 -16.82 10.88
N LYS A 162 -14.80 -16.45 9.87
CA LYS A 162 -14.34 -16.00 8.56
C LYS A 162 -14.20 -14.48 8.52
N SER A 163 -12.98 -13.99 8.33
CA SER A 163 -12.67 -12.57 8.22
C SER A 163 -12.45 -12.18 6.76
N ALA A 164 -13.27 -11.27 6.23
CA ALA A 164 -13.09 -10.71 4.89
C ALA A 164 -11.98 -9.64 4.93
N GLN A 165 -10.85 -9.89 4.25
CA GLN A 165 -9.66 -9.03 4.33
C GLN A 165 -8.89 -8.96 3.01
N SER A 166 -8.31 -7.80 2.71
CA SER A 166 -7.20 -7.70 1.76
C SER A 166 -5.98 -8.40 2.34
N THR A 167 -5.38 -9.34 1.62
CA THR A 167 -4.50 -10.38 2.19
C THR A 167 -3.20 -9.85 2.75
N THR A 168 -2.71 -8.70 2.26
CA THR A 168 -1.44 -8.05 2.67
C THR A 168 -1.64 -6.94 3.70
N SER A 169 -2.88 -6.71 4.17
CA SER A 169 -3.15 -5.67 5.17
C SER A 169 -2.69 -6.11 6.57
N ASN A 170 -2.31 -5.12 7.41
CA ASN A 170 -2.09 -5.36 8.84
C ASN A 170 -3.36 -5.87 9.52
N TYR A 171 -4.54 -5.48 9.05
CA TYR A 171 -5.83 -5.99 9.55
C TYR A 171 -6.04 -7.47 9.27
N ALA A 172 -5.55 -7.98 8.11
CA ALA A 172 -5.53 -9.42 7.87
C ALA A 172 -4.61 -10.16 8.85
N GLN A 173 -3.49 -9.56 9.24
CA GLN A 173 -2.62 -10.13 10.25
C GLN A 173 -3.32 -10.12 11.63
N ASN A 174 -3.94 -9.02 12.04
CA ASN A 174 -4.74 -8.95 13.26
C ASN A 174 -5.84 -10.04 13.30
N ALA A 175 -6.54 -10.26 12.17
CA ALA A 175 -7.55 -11.31 12.09
C ALA A 175 -6.95 -12.72 12.27
N ARG A 176 -5.77 -12.99 11.68
CA ARG A 176 -5.04 -14.26 11.89
C ARG A 176 -4.61 -14.43 13.33
N ASP A 177 -4.14 -13.37 13.98
CA ASP A 177 -3.70 -13.39 15.39
C ASP A 177 -4.87 -13.66 16.33
N LEU A 178 -6.08 -13.24 15.97
CA LEU A 178 -7.33 -13.61 16.65
C LEU A 178 -7.82 -15.03 16.30
N GLY A 179 -7.12 -15.76 15.41
CA GLY A 179 -7.50 -17.10 15.00
C GLY A 179 -8.57 -17.18 13.93
N ALA A 180 -8.88 -16.10 13.24
CA ALA A 180 -9.86 -16.10 12.15
C ALA A 180 -9.28 -16.64 10.84
N GLU A 181 -10.15 -17.21 10.00
CA GLU A 181 -9.84 -17.65 8.64
C GLU A 181 -10.02 -16.49 7.68
N ILE A 182 -8.99 -16.17 6.88
CA ILE A 182 -9.06 -15.08 5.91
C ILE A 182 -9.86 -15.49 4.67
N VAL A 183 -10.88 -14.70 4.36
CA VAL A 183 -11.60 -14.72 3.09
C VAL A 183 -11.10 -13.52 2.27
N PRO A 184 -10.32 -13.76 1.19
CA PRO A 184 -9.71 -12.68 0.42
C PRO A 184 -10.74 -11.78 -0.26
N VAL A 185 -10.50 -10.47 -0.19
CA VAL A 185 -11.28 -9.42 -0.87
C VAL A 185 -10.36 -8.38 -1.49
N ASP A 186 -10.86 -7.67 -2.50
CA ASP A 186 -10.12 -6.60 -3.16
C ASP A 186 -10.14 -5.27 -2.37
N GLY A 187 -11.07 -5.09 -1.41
CA GLY A 187 -11.20 -3.88 -0.60
C GLY A 187 -12.43 -3.91 0.33
N PHE A 188 -12.65 -2.80 1.03
CA PHE A 188 -13.65 -2.67 2.08
C PHE A 188 -15.10 -2.95 1.62
N ASN A 189 -15.50 -2.40 0.49
CA ASN A 189 -16.87 -2.59 -0.02
C ASN A 189 -17.20 -4.07 -0.26
N GLN A 190 -16.23 -4.84 -0.79
CA GLN A 190 -16.41 -6.27 -0.98
C GLN A 190 -16.46 -7.03 0.35
N ALA A 191 -15.72 -6.58 1.37
CA ALA A 191 -15.81 -7.16 2.71
C ALA A 191 -17.23 -6.98 3.29
N VAL A 192 -17.80 -5.78 3.18
CA VAL A 192 -19.19 -5.51 3.58
C VAL A 192 -20.18 -6.41 2.85
N GLU A 193 -20.04 -6.58 1.53
CA GLU A 193 -20.89 -7.48 0.74
C GLU A 193 -20.82 -8.95 1.22
N LEU A 194 -19.63 -9.43 1.59
CA LEU A 194 -19.45 -10.79 2.09
C LEU A 194 -20.14 -10.98 3.45
N ILE A 195 -20.05 -9.99 4.34
CA ILE A 195 -20.70 -10.03 5.65
C ILE A 195 -22.24 -10.00 5.50
N THR A 196 -22.76 -9.04 4.75
CA THR A 196 -24.20 -8.87 4.54
C THR A 196 -24.85 -10.05 3.82
N SER A 197 -24.08 -10.78 3.02
CA SER A 197 -24.53 -12.03 2.35
C SER A 197 -24.26 -13.30 3.17
N GLY A 198 -23.71 -13.20 4.39
CA GLY A 198 -23.40 -14.34 5.25
C GLY A 198 -22.26 -15.23 4.76
N ARG A 199 -21.39 -14.72 3.86
CA ARG A 199 -20.23 -15.44 3.32
C ARG A 199 -18.95 -15.19 4.15
N ALA A 200 -18.93 -14.13 4.95
CA ALA A 200 -17.94 -13.86 5.99
C ALA A 200 -18.65 -13.47 7.28
N ASP A 201 -18.01 -13.67 8.43
CA ASP A 201 -18.57 -13.38 9.74
C ASP A 201 -18.26 -11.95 10.19
N GLY A 202 -17.19 -11.34 9.65
CA GLY A 202 -16.79 -9.99 9.95
C GLY A 202 -15.62 -9.50 9.14
N THR A 203 -15.21 -8.25 9.41
CA THR A 203 -13.99 -7.62 8.86
C THR A 203 -13.37 -6.71 9.90
N ILE A 204 -12.05 -6.66 9.93
CA ILE A 204 -11.30 -5.66 10.69
C ILE A 204 -10.87 -4.58 9.72
N ASN A 205 -11.08 -3.32 10.11
CA ASN A 205 -10.64 -2.19 9.33
C ASN A 205 -10.40 -0.99 10.25
N ASP A 206 -9.96 0.12 9.66
CA ASP A 206 -9.79 1.38 10.35
C ASP A 206 -11.12 1.92 10.90
N TYR A 207 -11.08 2.47 12.13
CA TYR A 207 -12.24 3.07 12.76
C TYR A 207 -12.85 4.21 11.92
N ILE A 208 -11.99 5.02 11.29
CA ILE A 208 -12.44 6.13 10.44
C ILE A 208 -13.25 5.62 9.24
N THR A 209 -12.83 4.49 8.63
CA THR A 209 -13.60 3.84 7.56
C THR A 209 -15.00 3.47 8.02
N PHE A 210 -15.13 2.92 9.22
CA PHE A 210 -16.43 2.54 9.76
C PHE A 210 -17.29 3.75 10.13
N LEU A 211 -16.72 4.83 10.69
CA LEU A 211 -17.46 6.06 10.93
C LEU A 211 -18.09 6.60 9.65
N THR A 212 -17.29 6.76 8.62
CA THR A 212 -17.77 7.22 7.31
C THR A 212 -18.82 6.28 6.72
N TYR A 213 -18.60 4.96 6.82
CA TYR A 213 -19.56 3.98 6.33
C TYR A 213 -20.91 4.07 7.06
N PHE A 214 -20.94 4.20 8.39
CA PHE A 214 -22.20 4.29 9.14
C PHE A 214 -22.89 5.64 8.97
N GLU A 215 -22.16 6.71 8.68
CA GLU A 215 -22.75 8.00 8.31
C GLU A 215 -23.45 7.91 6.95
N GLU A 216 -22.83 7.28 5.96
CA GLU A 216 -23.40 7.08 4.62
C GLU A 216 -24.55 6.06 4.63
N TYR A 217 -24.45 5.00 5.47
CA TYR A 217 -25.41 3.92 5.57
C TYR A 217 -25.99 3.76 6.99
N PRO A 218 -26.82 4.71 7.46
CA PRO A 218 -27.35 4.68 8.84
C PRO A 218 -28.24 3.47 9.15
N ASP A 219 -28.82 2.86 8.12
CA ASP A 219 -29.63 1.63 8.22
C ASP A 219 -28.79 0.35 8.00
N SER A 220 -27.48 0.44 8.11
CA SER A 220 -26.57 -0.71 7.93
C SER A 220 -26.91 -1.85 8.87
N THR A 221 -26.81 -3.08 8.36
CA THR A 221 -26.94 -4.31 9.14
C THR A 221 -25.63 -4.76 9.78
N LEU A 222 -24.58 -3.92 9.76
CA LEU A 222 -23.35 -4.16 10.50
C LEU A 222 -23.37 -3.44 11.86
N ARG A 223 -22.55 -3.92 12.76
CA ARG A 223 -22.20 -3.24 14.01
C ARG A 223 -20.72 -3.43 14.33
N LEU A 224 -20.16 -2.54 15.10
CA LEU A 224 -18.80 -2.68 15.63
C LEU A 224 -18.81 -3.50 16.93
N ILE A 225 -17.69 -4.16 17.20
CA ILE A 225 -17.36 -4.67 18.52
C ILE A 225 -16.70 -3.52 19.30
N ASP A 226 -17.06 -3.34 20.57
CA ASP A 226 -16.61 -2.20 21.38
C ASP A 226 -15.08 -2.20 21.64
N GLU A 227 -14.45 -3.37 21.59
CA GLU A 227 -13.03 -3.53 21.82
C GLU A 227 -12.21 -2.98 20.64
N LYS A 228 -11.25 -2.10 20.97
CA LYS A 228 -10.25 -1.64 20.00
C LYS A 228 -9.15 -2.67 19.83
N LEU A 229 -8.72 -2.86 18.61
CA LEU A 229 -7.54 -3.69 18.35
C LEU A 229 -6.27 -2.95 18.77
N PRO A 230 -5.26 -3.65 19.31
CA PRO A 230 -3.94 -3.10 19.53
C PRO A 230 -3.21 -3.01 18.19
N THR A 231 -3.60 -2.09 17.34
CA THR A 231 -2.93 -1.81 16.07
C THR A 231 -1.92 -0.70 16.24
N ASN A 232 -1.02 -0.56 15.28
CA ASN A 232 -0.20 0.64 15.18
C ASN A 232 -1.11 1.82 14.88
N ASP A 233 -1.28 2.67 15.88
CA ASP A 233 -2.15 3.83 15.80
C ASP A 233 -1.59 4.94 14.87
N LYS A 234 -0.33 4.79 14.41
CA LYS A 234 0.36 5.78 13.58
C LYS A 234 0.23 5.49 12.10
N VAL A 235 -0.16 6.49 11.33
CA VAL A 235 -0.25 6.44 9.88
C VAL A 235 0.77 7.41 9.27
N GLY A 236 1.54 6.91 8.29
CA GLY A 236 2.60 7.66 7.62
C GLY A 236 2.62 7.43 6.12
N ILE A 237 3.25 8.33 5.39
CA ILE A 237 3.51 8.17 3.96
C ILE A 237 4.68 7.20 3.80
N ILE A 238 4.52 6.18 2.96
CA ILE A 238 5.54 5.15 2.72
C ILE A 238 6.25 5.42 1.38
N LEU A 239 7.57 5.22 1.39
CA LEU A 239 8.44 5.40 0.23
C LEU A 239 9.56 4.35 0.23
N GLN A 240 10.25 4.21 -0.91
CA GLN A 240 11.39 3.28 -0.99
C GLN A 240 12.51 3.67 -0.01
N LYS A 241 13.23 2.66 0.48
CA LYS A 241 14.41 2.83 1.33
C LYS A 241 15.50 3.68 0.68
N GLU A 242 16.33 4.27 1.54
CA GLU A 242 17.54 5.03 1.16
C GLU A 242 17.25 6.34 0.39
N ASN A 243 16.03 6.88 0.54
CA ASN A 243 15.63 8.19 -0.01
C ASN A 243 15.55 9.26 1.09
N THR A 244 16.59 9.35 1.93
CA THR A 244 16.63 10.20 3.14
C THR A 244 16.35 11.67 2.86
N ASP A 245 16.86 12.23 1.75
CA ASP A 245 16.63 13.63 1.38
C ASP A 245 15.13 13.87 1.09
N PHE A 246 14.49 12.93 0.40
CA PHE A 246 13.07 13.01 0.09
C PHE A 246 12.20 12.81 1.34
N GLN A 247 12.51 11.81 2.17
CA GLN A 247 11.86 11.60 3.46
C GLN A 247 11.95 12.84 4.37
N THR A 248 13.14 13.43 4.47
CA THR A 248 13.36 14.66 5.25
C THR A 248 12.49 15.80 4.71
N LYS A 249 12.44 15.97 3.39
CA LYS A 249 11.63 17.01 2.77
C LYS A 249 10.14 16.82 3.03
N LEU A 250 9.63 15.58 2.94
CA LEU A 250 8.26 15.25 3.29
C LEU A 250 7.95 15.55 4.75
N ASN A 251 8.85 15.19 5.68
CA ASN A 251 8.68 15.46 7.11
C ASN A 251 8.65 16.97 7.41
N GLU A 252 9.48 17.77 6.74
CA GLU A 252 9.45 19.24 6.84
C GLU A 252 8.07 19.79 6.42
N ILE A 253 7.49 19.29 5.32
CA ILE A 253 6.19 19.70 4.84
C ILE A 253 5.09 19.27 5.83
N ILE A 254 5.10 18.01 6.26
CA ILE A 254 4.13 17.48 7.24
C ILE A 254 4.14 18.34 8.51
N ALA A 255 5.33 18.60 9.08
CA ALA A 255 5.43 19.41 10.28
C ALA A 255 4.90 20.84 10.07
N ALA A 256 5.26 21.50 8.96
CA ALA A 256 4.80 22.84 8.64
C ALA A 256 3.27 22.91 8.47
N ARG A 257 2.67 21.93 7.77
CA ARG A 257 1.22 21.89 7.49
C ARG A 257 0.38 21.42 8.69
N THR A 258 0.98 20.68 9.60
CA THR A 258 0.38 20.39 10.90
C THR A 258 0.40 21.65 11.79
N GLU A 259 1.55 22.37 11.84
CA GLU A 259 1.69 23.58 12.68
C GLU A 259 0.81 24.73 12.22
N ASP A 260 0.68 24.95 10.91
CA ASP A 260 -0.15 26.04 10.35
C ASP A 260 -1.65 25.74 10.31
N GLY A 261 -2.05 24.50 10.67
CA GLY A 261 -3.44 24.06 10.73
C GLY A 261 -4.04 23.64 9.39
N THR A 262 -3.24 23.53 8.32
CA THR A 262 -3.73 23.09 7.01
C THR A 262 -4.28 21.66 7.07
N PHE A 263 -3.54 20.72 7.68
CA PHE A 263 -4.01 19.33 7.82
C PHE A 263 -5.21 19.22 8.75
N LYS A 264 -5.23 19.98 9.85
CA LYS A 264 -6.41 20.10 10.70
C LYS A 264 -7.66 20.48 9.89
N ALA A 265 -7.58 21.53 9.07
CA ALA A 265 -8.72 21.97 8.25
C ALA A 265 -9.19 20.89 7.26
N ILE A 266 -8.27 20.10 6.70
CA ILE A 266 -8.59 18.96 5.84
C ILE A 266 -9.31 17.88 6.66
N PHE A 267 -8.79 17.48 7.82
CA PHE A 267 -9.44 16.48 8.68
C PHE A 267 -10.84 16.95 9.12
N GLU A 268 -10.98 18.18 9.60
CA GLU A 268 -12.28 18.74 10.00
C GLU A 268 -13.31 18.76 8.85
N LYS A 269 -12.85 19.00 7.61
CA LYS A 269 -13.70 18.97 6.41
C LYS A 269 -14.31 17.60 6.14
N TYR A 270 -13.52 16.54 6.27
CA TYR A 270 -13.94 15.18 5.92
C TYR A 270 -14.49 14.37 7.10
N LEU A 271 -14.04 14.67 8.32
CA LEU A 271 -14.30 13.86 9.51
C LEU A 271 -15.07 14.63 10.61
N GLY A 272 -15.14 15.95 10.48
CA GLY A 272 -15.75 16.81 11.52
C GLY A 272 -14.87 17.01 12.75
N GLU A 273 -13.68 16.41 12.80
CA GLU A 273 -12.74 16.50 13.93
C GLU A 273 -11.27 16.51 13.45
N ASP A 274 -10.38 17.01 14.30
CA ASP A 274 -8.95 16.99 14.10
C ASP A 274 -8.37 15.68 14.63
N ILE A 275 -7.75 14.89 13.75
CA ILE A 275 -7.07 13.63 14.08
C ILE A 275 -5.56 13.70 13.93
N SER A 276 -5.01 14.91 13.79
CA SER A 276 -3.56 15.12 13.70
C SER A 276 -2.83 14.52 14.88
N VAL A 277 -1.58 14.09 14.67
CA VAL A 277 -0.76 13.59 15.78
C VAL A 277 -0.63 14.65 16.86
N GLY A 278 -1.09 14.33 18.10
CA GLY A 278 -1.02 15.22 19.25
C GLY A 278 -2.16 16.24 19.35
N ALA A 279 -3.24 16.07 18.57
CA ALA A 279 -4.45 16.89 18.65
C ALA A 279 -5.23 16.68 19.97
#